data_bb213ff4949cdfbef6bef3d9e49ad2fb
#
_entry.id   bb213ff4949cdfbef6bef3d9e49ad2fb
#
_cell.length_a   1.000
_cell.length_b   1.000
_cell.length_c   1.000
_cell.angle_alpha   90.00
_cell.angle_beta   90.00
_cell.angle_gamma   90.00
#
_symmetry.space_group_name_H-M   'P 1'
#
loop_
_entity.id
_entity.type
_entity.pdbx_description
1 polymer ?
#
loop_
_entity_poly.entity_id
_entity_poly.type
_entity_poly.pdbx_seq_one_letter_code
_entity_poly.pdbx_strand_id
1 'polypeptide(L)'
;MPAPSAGTAGAVTTFSFGDPTPVLDSRGLFDYLECWRNGRHYEPPITLSGLSRTTRSNPFLHSGLTFKRNMLVRTFVPHRLLDRTAFSQLALDYLVFGMAYLGRQISHSGRLLQLHPLMAQYMRRGVQPGEFFQVRAGRAEHEFAPGSVHQLREADTDQEIYGLPEWLAVVQSALLNESATLFRRRYYTNGSHAGFILYMTDPQPEGMDVDALREALRDSRGPGNFRNLFVHSPNGKKDGLQLIPISEVAAKDEFTGIKRVTRDDILAALRIPPQLLGIVPQNAGGFGSIRDAATVWASMELAPLQSRMAMVNEWLGEEVITFAPFDLVPVAP
;
A
#
# COMPACT_ATOMS: atom_id res chain seq x y z
N MET A 1 47.57 -45.83 31.61
CA MET A 1 46.39 -45.08 32.01
C MET A 1 45.97 -44.20 30.82
N PRO A 2 44.83 -44.40 30.17
CA PRO A 2 44.42 -43.50 29.15
C PRO A 2 43.70 -42.30 29.76
N ALA A 3 43.93 -41.13 29.18
CA ALA A 3 43.33 -39.85 29.54
C ALA A 3 41.80 -39.82 29.29
N PRO A 4 41.02 -39.07 30.08
CA PRO A 4 39.59 -38.99 29.90
C PRO A 4 39.24 -38.19 28.61
N SER A 5 38.35 -38.74 27.81
CA SER A 5 37.77 -38.11 26.63
C SER A 5 37.01 -36.84 26.99
N ALA A 6 37.34 -35.75 26.31
CA ALA A 6 36.61 -34.49 26.38
C ALA A 6 35.13 -34.69 25.97
N GLY A 7 34.24 -34.36 26.89
CA GLY A 7 32.82 -34.35 26.64
C GLY A 7 32.46 -33.37 25.51
N THR A 8 31.75 -33.86 24.53
CA THR A 8 31.14 -33.06 23.47
C THR A 8 30.19 -32.02 24.10
N ALA A 9 30.58 -30.76 24.01
CA ALA A 9 29.68 -29.64 24.33
C ALA A 9 28.42 -29.77 23.46
N GLY A 10 27.27 -29.93 24.09
CA GLY A 10 25.99 -30.03 23.43
C GLY A 10 25.75 -28.78 22.56
N ALA A 11 25.53 -28.99 21.29
CA ALA A 11 25.21 -27.92 20.36
C ALA A 11 23.87 -27.27 20.77
N VAL A 12 23.88 -25.97 21.01
CA VAL A 12 22.65 -25.18 21.24
C VAL A 12 21.89 -25.08 19.91
N THR A 13 20.77 -25.77 19.82
CA THR A 13 19.90 -25.68 18.63
C THR A 13 18.91 -24.54 18.85
N THR A 14 19.09 -23.43 18.12
CA THR A 14 18.13 -22.33 18.07
C THR A 14 17.18 -22.50 16.87
N PHE A 15 15.89 -22.32 17.11
CA PHE A 15 14.87 -22.34 16.08
C PHE A 15 14.10 -21.03 16.12
N SER A 16 14.09 -20.29 15.00
CA SER A 16 13.27 -19.11 14.85
C SER A 16 12.13 -19.37 13.84
N PHE A 17 10.96 -18.85 14.12
CA PHE A 17 9.85 -18.85 13.16
C PHE A 17 10.13 -17.74 12.16
N GLY A 18 10.11 -18.07 10.87
CA GLY A 18 10.45 -17.15 9.78
C GLY A 18 9.86 -15.75 9.94
N ASP A 19 10.67 -14.76 9.55
CA ASP A 19 10.36 -13.35 9.68
C ASP A 19 9.06 -12.95 8.96
N PRO A 20 8.33 -11.93 9.48
CA PRO A 20 7.23 -11.33 8.75
C PRO A 20 7.76 -10.73 7.45
N THR A 21 7.43 -11.35 6.34
CA THR A 21 7.70 -10.76 5.02
C THR A 21 6.60 -9.73 4.72
N PRO A 22 6.94 -8.43 4.64
CA PRO A 22 6.00 -7.42 4.14
C PRO A 22 5.58 -7.79 2.72
N VAL A 23 4.36 -7.41 2.34
CA VAL A 23 3.84 -7.60 0.97
C VAL A 23 4.71 -6.85 -0.06
N LEU A 24 5.47 -5.87 0.41
CA LEU A 24 6.41 -5.08 -0.37
C LEU A 24 7.78 -5.08 0.30
N ASP A 25 8.80 -5.40 -0.48
CA ASP A 25 10.17 -5.10 -0.11
C ASP A 25 10.36 -3.57 -0.17
N SER A 26 10.50 -2.95 1.01
CA SER A 26 10.67 -1.50 1.12
C SER A 26 11.91 -0.98 0.39
N ARG A 27 12.91 -1.82 0.15
CA ARG A 27 14.16 -1.43 -0.51
C ARG A 27 13.94 -0.95 -1.95
N GLY A 28 13.05 -1.59 -2.70
CA GLY A 28 12.75 -1.19 -4.08
C GLY A 28 11.95 0.12 -4.21
N LEU A 29 11.41 0.65 -3.11
CA LEU A 29 10.61 1.88 -3.12
C LEU A 29 11.45 3.12 -2.79
N PHE A 30 12.58 2.95 -2.07
CA PHE A 30 13.40 4.05 -1.54
C PHE A 30 14.71 4.28 -2.28
N ASP A 31 15.06 3.43 -3.24
CA ASP A 31 16.13 3.76 -4.19
C ASP A 31 15.62 4.86 -5.12
N TYR A 32 15.70 6.09 -4.61
CA TYR A 32 15.38 7.32 -5.36
C TYR A 32 16.46 7.50 -6.42
N LEU A 33 16.25 6.88 -7.55
CA LEU A 33 17.11 7.03 -8.72
C LEU A 33 16.57 8.15 -9.60
N GLU A 34 17.45 9.01 -10.06
CA GLU A 34 17.13 9.91 -11.17
C GLU A 34 16.58 9.09 -12.35
N CYS A 35 15.70 9.70 -13.15
CA CYS A 35 15.23 9.06 -14.37
C CYS A 35 16.41 8.71 -15.26
N TRP A 36 16.63 7.44 -15.50
CA TRP A 36 17.68 6.98 -16.35
C TRP A 36 17.18 6.60 -17.74
N ARG A 37 18.01 6.89 -18.75
CA ARG A 37 17.67 6.59 -20.14
C ARG A 37 17.92 5.11 -20.43
N ASN A 38 16.88 4.42 -20.90
CA ASN A 38 16.95 3.05 -21.40
C ASN A 38 16.77 3.05 -22.91
N GLY A 39 17.84 3.35 -23.66
CA GLY A 39 17.79 3.40 -25.12
C GLY A 39 16.88 4.50 -25.65
N ARG A 40 15.61 4.17 -25.98
CA ARG A 40 14.63 5.05 -26.62
C ARG A 40 13.77 5.88 -25.67
N HIS A 41 13.67 5.46 -24.43
CA HIS A 41 12.80 6.09 -23.44
C HIS A 41 13.47 6.19 -22.06
N TYR A 42 12.85 6.96 -21.18
CA TYR A 42 13.24 7.08 -19.78
C TYR A 42 12.49 6.05 -18.92
N GLU A 43 13.16 5.47 -17.95
CA GLU A 43 12.52 4.69 -16.91
C GLU A 43 12.07 5.59 -15.75
N PRO A 44 10.92 5.30 -15.12
CA PRO A 44 10.47 6.05 -13.95
C PRO A 44 11.47 5.92 -12.79
N PRO A 45 11.60 6.97 -11.94
CA PRO A 45 12.53 6.97 -10.80
C PRO A 45 12.12 5.97 -9.73
N ILE A 46 10.84 5.61 -9.68
CA ILE A 46 10.25 4.67 -8.72
C ILE A 46 9.50 3.60 -9.49
N THR A 47 9.57 2.36 -9.00
CA THR A 47 8.83 1.25 -9.58
C THR A 47 7.31 1.47 -9.49
N LEU A 48 6.67 1.75 -10.62
CA LEU A 48 5.22 2.02 -10.67
C LEU A 48 4.36 0.84 -10.19
N SER A 49 4.81 -0.40 -10.43
CA SER A 49 4.18 -1.59 -9.87
C SER A 49 4.27 -1.63 -8.34
N GLY A 50 5.39 -1.16 -7.76
CA GLY A 50 5.57 -0.99 -6.33
C GLY A 50 4.56 0.01 -5.75
N LEU A 51 4.43 1.20 -6.34
CA LEU A 51 3.43 2.19 -5.93
C LEU A 51 2.01 1.60 -5.93
N SER A 52 1.62 0.93 -7.02
CA SER A 52 0.30 0.29 -7.12
C SER A 52 0.04 -0.76 -6.03
N ARG A 53 1.06 -1.53 -5.63
CA ARG A 53 0.94 -2.52 -4.56
C ARG A 53 0.83 -1.83 -3.20
N THR A 54 1.63 -0.79 -2.95
CA THR A 54 1.59 -0.03 -1.70
C THR A 54 0.21 0.54 -1.41
N THR A 55 -0.51 1.03 -2.42
CA THR A 55 -1.88 1.53 -2.21
C THR A 55 -2.86 0.45 -1.74
N ARG A 56 -2.58 -0.84 -2.01
CA ARG A 56 -3.42 -1.97 -1.63
C ARG A 56 -3.02 -2.61 -0.30
N SER A 57 -1.80 -2.35 0.18
CA SER A 57 -1.31 -2.91 1.44
C SER A 57 -1.91 -2.22 2.67
N ASN A 58 -2.33 -0.96 2.51
CA ASN A 58 -2.88 -0.17 3.61
C ASN A 58 -4.34 0.25 3.36
N PRO A 59 -5.28 -0.12 4.26
CA PRO A 59 -6.70 0.16 4.06
C PRO A 59 -7.03 1.66 4.09
N PHE A 60 -6.31 2.47 4.86
CA PHE A 60 -6.57 3.90 4.97
C PHE A 60 -6.09 4.65 3.73
N LEU A 61 -4.91 4.30 3.23
CA LEU A 61 -4.38 4.85 1.97
C LEU A 61 -5.30 4.50 0.80
N HIS A 62 -5.67 3.21 0.68
CA HIS A 62 -6.58 2.75 -0.37
C HIS A 62 -7.94 3.44 -0.31
N SER A 63 -8.53 3.53 0.88
CA SER A 63 -9.83 4.19 1.10
C SER A 63 -9.77 5.67 0.75
N GLY A 64 -8.71 6.37 1.16
CA GLY A 64 -8.55 7.80 0.87
C GLY A 64 -8.39 8.10 -0.61
N LEU A 65 -7.55 7.35 -1.33
CA LEU A 65 -7.40 7.50 -2.78
C LEU A 65 -8.70 7.17 -3.53
N THR A 66 -9.40 6.13 -3.09
CA THR A 66 -10.71 5.74 -3.65
C THR A 66 -11.76 6.82 -3.40
N PHE A 67 -11.76 7.43 -2.21
CA PHE A 67 -12.65 8.54 -1.87
C PHE A 67 -12.42 9.74 -2.81
N LYS A 68 -11.17 10.20 -2.96
CA LYS A 68 -10.82 11.30 -3.88
C LYS A 68 -11.28 11.01 -5.32
N ARG A 69 -10.96 9.82 -5.83
CA ARG A 69 -11.42 9.40 -7.17
C ARG A 69 -12.95 9.43 -7.28
N ASN A 70 -13.66 8.89 -6.30
CA ASN A 70 -15.12 8.84 -6.33
C ASN A 70 -15.75 10.25 -6.34
N MET A 71 -15.14 11.20 -5.61
CA MET A 71 -15.62 12.59 -5.61
C MET A 71 -15.36 13.29 -6.95
N LEU A 72 -14.20 13.06 -7.56
CA LEU A 72 -13.92 13.54 -8.93
C LEU A 72 -14.92 12.97 -9.93
N VAL A 73 -15.16 11.65 -9.90
CA VAL A 73 -16.08 10.97 -10.82
C VAL A 73 -17.54 11.39 -10.58
N ARG A 74 -17.94 11.63 -9.33
CA ARG A 74 -19.28 12.10 -8.98
C ARG A 74 -19.59 13.46 -9.61
N THR A 75 -18.62 14.36 -9.59
CA THR A 75 -18.78 15.72 -10.10
C THR A 75 -18.48 15.84 -11.60
N PHE A 76 -17.81 14.86 -12.19
CA PHE A 76 -17.48 14.86 -13.62
C PHE A 76 -18.73 14.80 -14.49
N VAL A 77 -18.81 15.70 -15.46
CA VAL A 77 -19.84 15.73 -16.49
C VAL A 77 -19.36 14.91 -17.70
N PRO A 78 -20.01 13.77 -18.03
CA PRO A 78 -19.56 12.95 -19.15
C PRO A 78 -19.62 13.71 -20.47
N HIS A 79 -18.64 13.46 -21.31
CA HIS A 79 -18.57 14.03 -22.66
C HIS A 79 -18.58 12.90 -23.71
N ARG A 80 -19.01 13.21 -24.94
CA ARG A 80 -19.03 12.23 -26.05
C ARG A 80 -17.69 11.57 -26.32
N LEU A 81 -16.59 12.26 -26.03
CA LEU A 81 -15.24 11.76 -26.22
C LEU A 81 -14.66 11.05 -25.00
N LEU A 82 -15.23 11.23 -23.81
CA LEU A 82 -14.72 10.69 -22.55
C LEU A 82 -15.89 10.34 -21.63
N ASP A 83 -16.10 9.06 -21.42
CA ASP A 83 -17.13 8.57 -20.50
C ASP A 83 -16.62 8.55 -19.03
N ARG A 84 -17.53 8.25 -18.09
CA ARG A 84 -17.21 8.20 -16.65
C ARG A 84 -16.22 7.10 -16.30
N THR A 85 -16.25 5.98 -17.01
CA THR A 85 -15.35 4.84 -16.75
C THR A 85 -13.92 5.21 -17.13
N ALA A 86 -13.76 5.79 -18.31
CA ALA A 86 -12.47 6.28 -18.79
C ALA A 86 -11.92 7.40 -17.88
N PHE A 87 -12.76 8.36 -17.50
CA PHE A 87 -12.36 9.40 -16.56
C PHE A 87 -11.99 8.84 -15.18
N SER A 88 -12.72 7.84 -14.67
CA SER A 88 -12.39 7.17 -13.40
C SER A 88 -11.01 6.53 -13.42
N GLN A 89 -10.61 5.91 -14.55
CA GLN A 89 -9.28 5.33 -14.70
C GLN A 89 -8.20 6.43 -14.75
N LEU A 90 -8.44 7.49 -15.51
CA LEU A 90 -7.54 8.64 -15.60
C LEU A 90 -7.28 9.26 -14.22
N ALA A 91 -8.36 9.52 -13.48
CA ALA A 91 -8.29 10.09 -12.12
C ALA A 91 -7.59 9.15 -11.14
N LEU A 92 -7.83 7.84 -11.24
CA LEU A 92 -7.15 6.87 -10.37
C LEU A 92 -5.64 6.82 -10.65
N ASP A 93 -5.25 6.75 -11.92
CA ASP A 93 -3.83 6.73 -12.30
C ASP A 93 -3.11 7.99 -11.80
N TYR A 94 -3.74 9.17 -11.97
CA TYR A 94 -3.19 10.41 -11.46
C TYR A 94 -2.98 10.40 -9.95
N LEU A 95 -3.99 9.97 -9.19
CA LEU A 95 -3.91 9.92 -7.72
C LEU A 95 -2.91 8.88 -7.21
N VAL A 96 -2.74 7.76 -7.92
CA VAL A 96 -1.84 6.67 -7.51
C VAL A 96 -0.39 6.93 -7.90
N PHE A 97 -0.16 7.51 -9.10
CA PHE A 97 1.17 7.65 -9.66
C PHE A 97 1.67 9.09 -9.73
N GLY A 98 0.84 10.08 -9.40
CA GLY A 98 1.15 11.49 -9.64
C GLY A 98 1.14 11.87 -11.12
N MET A 99 0.69 10.95 -11.99
CA MET A 99 0.59 11.15 -13.44
C MET A 99 -0.46 10.26 -14.06
N ALA A 100 -1.03 10.70 -15.16
CA ALA A 100 -1.96 9.94 -15.97
C ALA A 100 -1.74 10.23 -17.45
N TYR A 101 -2.17 9.32 -18.30
CA TYR A 101 -2.00 9.42 -19.75
C TYR A 101 -3.32 9.24 -20.45
N LEU A 102 -3.55 10.09 -21.44
CA LEU A 102 -4.75 10.07 -22.26
C LEU A 102 -4.37 10.00 -23.73
N GLY A 103 -4.88 8.99 -24.43
CA GLY A 103 -4.61 8.76 -25.84
C GLY A 103 -5.78 9.20 -26.71
N ARG A 104 -5.50 9.75 -27.90
CA ARG A 104 -6.48 10.07 -28.94
C ARG A 104 -6.72 8.86 -29.83
N GLN A 105 -7.95 8.43 -29.98
CA GLN A 105 -8.36 7.49 -31.00
C GLN A 105 -8.88 8.28 -32.20
N ILE A 106 -8.18 8.21 -33.31
CA ILE A 106 -8.46 8.99 -34.52
C ILE A 106 -8.95 8.05 -35.62
N SER A 107 -9.97 8.44 -36.37
CA SER A 107 -10.43 7.73 -37.57
C SER A 107 -9.42 7.86 -38.71
N HIS A 108 -9.56 7.03 -39.74
CA HIS A 108 -8.78 7.15 -40.99
C HIS A 108 -8.93 8.50 -41.69
N SER A 109 -10.04 9.20 -41.46
CA SER A 109 -10.28 10.56 -41.98
C SER A 109 -9.70 11.68 -41.10
N GLY A 110 -8.95 11.35 -40.04
CA GLY A 110 -8.35 12.33 -39.12
C GLY A 110 -9.30 12.85 -38.02
N ARG A 111 -10.55 12.38 -37.96
CA ARG A 111 -11.51 12.83 -36.96
C ARG A 111 -11.24 12.14 -35.61
N LEU A 112 -11.22 12.91 -34.52
CA LEU A 112 -11.17 12.39 -33.15
C LEU A 112 -12.48 11.65 -32.82
N LEU A 113 -12.36 10.36 -32.50
CA LEU A 113 -13.49 9.48 -32.18
C LEU A 113 -13.72 9.40 -30.68
N GLN A 114 -12.65 9.15 -29.92
CA GLN A 114 -12.70 8.92 -28.49
C GLN A 114 -11.33 9.22 -27.85
N LEU A 115 -11.38 9.53 -26.57
CA LEU A 115 -10.21 9.56 -25.69
C LEU A 115 -10.21 8.30 -24.83
N HIS A 116 -9.05 7.70 -24.64
CA HIS A 116 -8.93 6.53 -23.78
C HIS A 116 -7.77 6.70 -22.83
N PRO A 117 -7.95 6.35 -21.54
CA PRO A 117 -6.87 6.36 -20.58
C PRO A 117 -5.86 5.26 -20.92
N LEU A 118 -4.60 5.60 -20.89
CA LEU A 118 -3.48 4.67 -21.02
C LEU A 118 -2.92 4.41 -19.64
N MET A 119 -2.89 3.15 -19.22
CA MET A 119 -2.44 2.78 -17.86
C MET A 119 -1.02 3.30 -17.62
N ALA A 120 -0.89 4.25 -16.68
CA ALA A 120 0.37 4.93 -16.39
C ALA A 120 1.52 3.96 -16.06
N GLN A 121 1.21 2.83 -15.41
CA GLN A 121 2.17 1.79 -15.10
C GLN A 121 2.99 1.30 -16.31
N TYR A 122 2.41 1.32 -17.50
CA TYR A 122 3.03 0.82 -18.72
C TYR A 122 3.53 1.92 -19.64
N MET A 123 3.29 3.18 -19.30
CA MET A 123 3.71 4.31 -20.15
C MET A 123 5.13 4.73 -19.86
N ARG A 124 5.84 5.08 -20.92
CA ARG A 124 7.20 5.64 -20.87
C ARG A 124 7.29 6.90 -21.71
N ARG A 125 8.05 7.87 -21.22
CA ARG A 125 8.41 9.08 -21.97
C ARG A 125 9.60 8.77 -22.87
N GLY A 126 9.48 9.13 -24.13
CA GLY A 126 10.59 9.08 -25.07
C GLY A 126 11.63 10.16 -24.81
N VAL A 127 12.78 10.00 -25.42
CA VAL A 127 13.90 10.95 -25.31
C VAL A 127 13.56 12.27 -26.00
N GLN A 128 12.83 12.21 -27.12
CA GLN A 128 12.37 13.41 -27.80
C GLN A 128 11.08 13.94 -27.15
N PRO A 129 10.92 15.26 -27.07
CA PRO A 129 9.69 15.84 -26.55
C PRO A 129 8.45 15.34 -27.31
N GLY A 130 7.43 14.91 -26.56
CA GLY A 130 6.17 14.43 -27.14
C GLY A 130 6.17 12.96 -27.60
N GLU A 131 7.27 12.24 -27.49
CA GLU A 131 7.32 10.80 -27.73
C GLU A 131 6.84 10.02 -26.51
N PHE A 132 6.02 9.01 -26.78
CA PHE A 132 5.48 8.09 -25.76
C PHE A 132 5.54 6.66 -26.24
N PHE A 133 5.86 5.77 -25.31
CA PHE A 133 5.91 4.33 -25.53
C PHE A 133 5.04 3.61 -24.53
N GLN A 134 4.43 2.50 -24.96
CA GLN A 134 3.83 1.54 -24.04
C GLN A 134 4.71 0.30 -23.95
N VAL A 135 5.20 0.03 -22.76
CA VAL A 135 6.10 -1.10 -22.47
C VAL A 135 5.37 -2.09 -21.56
N ARG A 136 5.14 -3.30 -22.05
CA ARG A 136 4.52 -4.40 -21.28
C ARG A 136 5.41 -5.62 -21.37
N ALA A 137 5.58 -6.32 -20.25
CA ALA A 137 6.34 -7.56 -20.22
C ALA A 137 5.81 -8.57 -21.24
N GLY A 138 6.71 -9.17 -22.01
CA GLY A 138 6.38 -10.18 -23.02
C GLY A 138 5.67 -9.67 -24.30
N ARG A 139 5.63 -8.35 -24.51
CA ARG A 139 5.10 -7.72 -25.73
C ARG A 139 6.13 -6.78 -26.34
N ALA A 140 6.03 -6.59 -27.66
CA ALA A 140 6.79 -5.56 -28.34
C ALA A 140 6.39 -4.17 -27.81
N GLU A 141 7.35 -3.27 -27.72
CA GLU A 141 7.10 -1.87 -27.40
C GLU A 141 6.19 -1.24 -28.47
N HIS A 142 5.19 -0.50 -28.01
CA HIS A 142 4.32 0.25 -28.87
C HIS A 142 4.67 1.74 -28.79
N GLU A 143 5.10 2.30 -29.89
CA GLU A 143 5.35 3.74 -30.05
C GLU A 143 4.09 4.43 -30.52
N PHE A 144 3.72 5.50 -29.84
CA PHE A 144 2.56 6.32 -30.21
C PHE A 144 2.93 7.39 -31.23
N ALA A 145 2.01 7.68 -32.14
CA ALA A 145 2.18 8.78 -33.07
C ALA A 145 2.36 10.12 -32.32
N PRO A 146 3.22 11.02 -32.80
CA PRO A 146 3.42 12.32 -32.17
C PRO A 146 2.10 13.09 -31.98
N GLY A 147 1.93 13.67 -30.78
CA GLY A 147 0.72 14.43 -30.42
C GLY A 147 -0.53 13.61 -30.14
N SER A 148 -0.47 12.26 -30.26
CA SER A 148 -1.61 11.38 -29.98
C SER A 148 -1.79 11.06 -28.49
N VAL A 149 -0.81 11.34 -27.66
CA VAL A 149 -0.84 11.09 -26.20
C VAL A 149 -0.56 12.38 -25.45
N HIS A 150 -1.33 12.61 -24.40
CA HIS A 150 -1.09 13.65 -23.40
C HIS A 150 -0.72 13.02 -22.07
N GLN A 151 0.27 13.60 -21.41
CA GLN A 151 0.67 13.27 -20.05
C GLN A 151 0.20 14.39 -19.11
N LEU A 152 -0.75 14.09 -18.25
CA LEU A 152 -1.07 14.92 -17.11
C LEU A 152 -0.16 14.47 -15.94
N ARG A 153 0.62 15.39 -15.36
CA ARG A 153 1.52 15.06 -14.27
C ARG A 153 1.46 16.08 -13.14
N GLU A 154 1.70 15.62 -11.92
CA GLU A 154 1.93 16.50 -10.78
C GLU A 154 3.29 17.16 -10.92
N ALA A 155 3.38 18.44 -10.53
CA ALA A 155 4.65 19.14 -10.48
C ALA A 155 5.48 18.64 -9.29
N ASP A 156 6.76 18.42 -9.54
CA ASP A 156 7.70 17.97 -8.52
C ASP A 156 9.02 18.75 -8.66
N THR A 157 9.74 18.94 -7.56
CA THR A 157 11.01 19.68 -7.54
C THR A 157 12.17 18.89 -8.12
N ASP A 158 12.11 17.57 -8.06
CA ASP A 158 13.19 16.66 -8.44
C ASP A 158 12.87 15.86 -9.71
N GLN A 159 11.62 15.98 -10.22
CA GLN A 159 11.16 15.23 -11.39
C GLN A 159 10.55 16.12 -12.47
N GLU A 160 11.23 16.20 -13.63
CA GLU A 160 10.73 16.92 -14.80
C GLU A 160 10.03 16.02 -15.84
N ILE A 161 10.29 14.71 -15.82
CA ILE A 161 9.81 13.75 -16.83
C ILE A 161 8.55 13.03 -16.35
N TYR A 162 8.56 12.56 -15.12
CA TYR A 162 7.45 11.84 -14.50
C TYR A 162 6.87 12.62 -13.33
N GLY A 163 5.59 12.40 -13.05
CA GLY A 163 4.97 12.86 -11.82
C GLY A 163 5.27 11.90 -10.67
N LEU A 164 5.26 12.45 -9.46
CA LEU A 164 5.30 11.67 -8.22
C LEU A 164 4.01 11.89 -7.44
N PRO A 165 3.45 10.84 -6.80
CA PRO A 165 2.20 10.99 -6.08
C PRO A 165 2.42 11.72 -4.75
N GLU A 166 1.50 12.63 -4.40
CA GLU A 166 1.54 13.40 -3.14
C GLU A 166 1.61 12.51 -1.90
N TRP A 167 0.99 11.33 -1.93
CA TRP A 167 0.97 10.39 -0.81
C TRP A 167 2.33 9.67 -0.58
N LEU A 168 3.31 9.88 -1.45
CA LEU A 168 4.65 9.31 -1.26
C LEU A 168 5.27 9.73 0.09
N ALA A 169 4.95 10.92 0.58
CA ALA A 169 5.40 11.43 1.87
C ALA A 169 5.01 10.55 3.07
N VAL A 170 3.92 9.77 2.96
CA VAL A 170 3.42 8.91 4.04
C VAL A 170 3.61 7.42 3.79
N VAL A 171 4.42 7.07 2.84
CA VAL A 171 4.70 5.66 2.52
C VAL A 171 5.21 4.90 3.75
N GLN A 172 6.07 5.52 4.57
CA GLN A 172 6.59 4.91 5.79
C GLN A 172 5.48 4.64 6.82
N SER A 173 4.57 5.59 7.01
CA SER A 173 3.42 5.41 7.91
C SER A 173 2.48 4.31 7.38
N ALA A 174 2.32 4.20 6.05
CA ALA A 174 1.53 3.13 5.45
C ALA A 174 2.16 1.75 5.67
N LEU A 175 3.47 1.60 5.47
CA LEU A 175 4.23 0.36 5.71
C LEU A 175 4.28 -0.02 7.19
N LEU A 176 4.44 0.95 8.08
CA LEU A 176 4.39 0.71 9.53
C LEU A 176 3.01 0.22 9.97
N ASN A 177 1.94 0.80 9.44
CA ASN A 177 0.57 0.35 9.69
C ASN A 177 0.33 -1.08 9.19
N GLU A 178 0.86 -1.43 8.02
CA GLU A 178 0.84 -2.79 7.47
C GLU A 178 1.58 -3.75 8.38
N SER A 179 2.81 -3.41 8.80
CA SER A 179 3.64 -4.21 9.70
C SER A 179 2.94 -4.48 11.03
N ALA A 180 2.29 -3.47 11.62
CA ALA A 180 1.48 -3.64 12.83
C ALA A 180 0.29 -4.58 12.60
N THR A 181 -0.33 -4.55 11.41
CA THR A 181 -1.42 -5.46 11.04
C THR A 181 -0.92 -6.90 10.88
N LEU A 182 0.22 -7.10 10.21
CA LEU A 182 0.86 -8.40 10.01
C LEU A 182 1.29 -9.02 11.34
N PHE A 183 1.91 -8.22 12.21
CA PHE A 183 2.27 -8.68 13.55
C PHE A 183 1.03 -9.12 14.33
N ARG A 184 -0.03 -8.28 14.38
CA ARG A 184 -1.27 -8.62 15.07
C ARG A 184 -1.91 -9.89 14.49
N ARG A 185 -1.90 -10.06 13.18
CA ARG A 185 -2.40 -11.28 12.52
C ARG A 185 -1.62 -12.51 12.98
N ARG A 186 -0.27 -12.43 13.02
CA ARG A 186 0.56 -13.52 13.51
C ARG A 186 0.33 -13.82 14.99
N TYR A 187 0.22 -12.78 15.82
CA TYR A 187 -0.09 -12.91 17.22
C TYR A 187 -1.36 -13.75 17.44
N TYR A 188 -2.44 -13.42 16.74
CA TYR A 188 -3.68 -14.19 16.84
C TYR A 188 -3.59 -15.57 16.18
N THR A 189 -2.87 -15.72 15.08
CA THR A 189 -2.67 -17.01 14.42
C THR A 189 -1.87 -17.97 15.31
N ASN A 190 -0.96 -17.45 16.13
CA ASN A 190 -0.15 -18.23 17.08
C ASN A 190 -0.85 -18.42 18.45
N GLY A 191 -2.16 -18.24 18.55
CA GLY A 191 -2.89 -18.47 19.80
C GLY A 191 -2.75 -17.34 20.81
N SER A 192 -2.58 -16.10 20.37
CA SER A 192 -2.42 -14.89 21.21
C SER A 192 -1.14 -14.88 22.05
N HIS A 193 -0.07 -15.47 21.54
CA HIS A 193 1.26 -15.43 22.15
C HIS A 193 2.29 -14.79 21.21
N ALA A 194 3.08 -13.88 21.73
CA ALA A 194 4.22 -13.32 21.01
C ALA A 194 5.33 -14.35 20.74
N GLY A 195 5.21 -15.49 21.38
CA GLY A 195 6.14 -16.60 21.37
C GLY A 195 6.53 -16.99 22.79
N PHE A 196 7.14 -18.11 22.92
CA PHE A 196 7.75 -18.56 24.18
C PHE A 196 9.11 -19.21 23.91
N ILE A 197 9.94 -19.16 24.89
CA ILE A 197 11.22 -19.88 24.92
C ILE A 197 10.95 -21.16 25.71
N LEU A 198 11.11 -22.31 25.06
CA LEU A 198 11.13 -23.58 25.76
C LEU A 198 12.57 -23.78 26.25
N TYR A 199 12.76 -23.68 27.57
CA TYR A 199 14.05 -23.89 28.21
C TYR A 199 14.05 -25.26 28.89
N MET A 200 14.99 -26.11 28.49
CA MET A 200 15.21 -27.45 29.06
C MET A 200 16.59 -27.52 29.71
N THR A 201 16.60 -27.88 30.96
CA THR A 201 17.83 -28.06 31.75
C THR A 201 18.15 -29.52 32.12
N ASP A 202 17.15 -30.41 31.92
CA ASP A 202 17.40 -31.82 32.17
C ASP A 202 18.23 -32.44 31.04
N PRO A 203 19.28 -33.24 31.39
CA PRO A 203 19.92 -34.11 30.40
C PRO A 203 18.86 -35.06 29.85
N GLN A 204 18.81 -35.22 28.52
CA GLN A 204 17.81 -36.03 27.82
C GLN A 204 17.58 -37.37 28.57
N PRO A 205 16.37 -37.66 29.09
CA PRO A 205 16.04 -38.98 29.53
C PRO A 205 16.06 -39.92 28.32
N GLU A 206 16.68 -41.10 28.46
CA GLU A 206 16.62 -42.15 27.45
C GLU A 206 15.16 -42.40 27.06
N GLY A 207 14.77 -42.03 25.83
CA GLY A 207 13.43 -42.22 25.30
C GLY A 207 12.59 -40.95 25.10
N MET A 208 13.08 -39.75 25.42
CA MET A 208 12.35 -38.52 25.09
C MET A 208 12.72 -38.04 23.69
N ASP A 209 11.79 -38.15 22.76
CA ASP A 209 11.96 -37.63 21.41
C ASP A 209 11.71 -36.09 21.41
N VAL A 210 12.81 -35.32 21.40
CA VAL A 210 12.78 -33.85 21.36
C VAL A 210 12.10 -33.36 20.07
N ASP A 211 12.20 -34.12 18.99
CA ASP A 211 11.58 -33.77 17.74
C ASP A 211 10.05 -34.01 17.77
N ALA A 212 9.60 -35.08 18.43
CA ALA A 212 8.19 -35.31 18.70
C ALA A 212 7.56 -34.21 19.58
N LEU A 213 8.30 -33.74 20.59
CA LEU A 213 7.87 -32.61 21.44
C LEU A 213 7.80 -31.29 20.62
N ARG A 214 8.78 -31.09 19.75
CA ARG A 214 8.79 -29.93 18.82
C ARG A 214 7.63 -29.98 17.85
N GLU A 215 7.31 -31.13 17.27
CA GLU A 215 6.15 -31.33 16.39
C GLU A 215 4.84 -31.13 17.14
N ALA A 216 4.66 -31.68 18.30
CA ALA A 216 3.48 -31.50 19.14
C ALA A 216 3.24 -30.03 19.52
N LEU A 217 4.31 -29.29 19.85
CA LEU A 217 4.28 -27.86 20.08
C LEU A 217 3.94 -27.05 18.80
N ARG A 218 4.39 -27.50 17.66
CA ARG A 218 4.09 -26.91 16.36
C ARG A 218 2.62 -27.14 15.98
N ASP A 219 2.12 -28.34 16.18
CA ASP A 219 0.75 -28.73 15.84
C ASP A 219 -0.30 -28.19 16.82
N SER A 220 0.09 -27.78 18.02
CA SER A 220 -0.77 -27.09 18.98
C SER A 220 -1.06 -25.63 18.61
N ARG A 221 -0.47 -25.09 17.55
CA ARG A 221 -0.61 -23.70 17.11
C ARG A 221 -1.69 -23.57 16.05
N GLY A 222 -2.31 -22.39 16.00
CA GLY A 222 -3.28 -22.00 14.97
C GLY A 222 -4.66 -21.70 15.51
N PRO A 223 -5.50 -21.01 14.69
CA PRO A 223 -6.88 -20.70 15.06
C PRO A 223 -7.67 -21.99 15.28
N GLY A 224 -8.20 -22.18 16.47
CA GLY A 224 -8.97 -23.37 16.86
C GLY A 224 -8.16 -24.50 17.50
N ASN A 225 -6.84 -24.43 17.54
CA ASN A 225 -5.97 -25.42 18.18
C ASN A 225 -5.58 -24.98 19.60
N PHE A 226 -6.56 -24.61 20.43
CA PHE A 226 -6.35 -24.38 21.88
C PHE A 226 -6.20 -25.74 22.61
N ARG A 227 -5.15 -26.49 22.28
CA ARG A 227 -4.87 -27.77 22.93
C ARG A 227 -3.85 -27.54 24.03
N ASN A 228 -4.21 -27.97 25.24
CA ASN A 228 -3.27 -28.07 26.34
C ASN A 228 -2.25 -29.16 26.01
N LEU A 229 -0.98 -28.80 25.95
CA LEU A 229 0.10 -29.79 25.80
C LEU A 229 0.35 -30.44 27.17
N PHE A 230 0.14 -31.74 27.28
CA PHE A 230 0.51 -32.53 28.45
C PHE A 230 1.88 -33.19 28.17
N VAL A 231 2.86 -32.89 29.02
CA VAL A 231 4.18 -33.52 28.97
C VAL A 231 4.39 -34.24 30.27
N HIS A 232 4.63 -35.55 30.23
CA HIS A 232 4.94 -36.37 31.39
C HIS A 232 6.38 -36.87 31.29
N SER A 233 7.23 -36.47 32.22
CA SER A 233 8.62 -36.96 32.34
C SER A 233 8.74 -37.71 33.69
N PRO A 234 8.84 -39.04 33.66
CA PRO A 234 8.82 -39.87 34.92
C PRO A 234 9.99 -39.58 35.85
N ASN A 235 11.11 -39.11 35.34
CA ASN A 235 12.37 -38.86 36.10
C ASN A 235 12.80 -37.38 35.98
N GLY A 236 11.90 -36.47 35.57
CA GLY A 236 12.21 -35.05 35.37
C GLY A 236 12.50 -34.34 36.70
N LYS A 237 13.45 -33.42 36.70
CA LYS A 237 13.67 -32.52 37.83
C LYS A 237 12.58 -31.45 37.90
N LYS A 238 12.31 -30.99 39.13
CA LYS A 238 11.47 -29.81 39.30
C LYS A 238 12.11 -28.66 38.54
N ASP A 239 11.35 -27.99 37.64
CA ASP A 239 11.76 -26.90 36.77
C ASP A 239 12.73 -27.29 35.62
N GLY A 240 12.86 -28.59 35.30
CA GLY A 240 13.66 -29.07 34.19
C GLY A 240 13.15 -28.67 32.79
N LEU A 241 11.85 -28.31 32.71
CA LEU A 241 11.18 -27.77 31.50
C LEU A 241 10.45 -26.49 31.89
N GLN A 242 10.84 -25.38 31.32
CA GLN A 242 10.21 -24.08 31.55
C GLN A 242 9.73 -23.45 30.25
N LEU A 243 8.49 -23.00 30.23
CA LEU A 243 7.92 -22.17 29.17
C LEU A 243 8.01 -20.71 29.61
N ILE A 244 8.93 -19.97 29.04
CA ILE A 244 9.13 -18.54 29.34
C ILE A 244 8.40 -17.73 28.27
N PRO A 245 7.26 -17.07 28.60
CA PRO A 245 6.57 -16.23 27.64
C PRO A 245 7.44 -15.00 27.30
N ILE A 246 7.56 -14.68 26.01
CA ILE A 246 8.14 -13.43 25.58
C ILE A 246 7.10 -12.35 25.91
N SER A 247 7.50 -11.38 26.73
CA SER A 247 6.65 -10.35 27.38
C SER A 247 5.52 -9.80 26.48
N GLU A 248 4.26 -9.93 26.95
CA GLU A 248 3.04 -9.64 26.20
C GLU A 248 2.40 -8.28 26.50
N VAL A 249 2.69 -7.70 27.66
CA VAL A 249 1.82 -6.67 28.25
C VAL A 249 1.91 -5.32 27.55
N ALA A 250 3.04 -4.97 26.98
CA ALA A 250 3.24 -3.69 26.28
C ALA A 250 2.73 -3.68 24.83
N ALA A 251 2.65 -4.84 24.19
CA ALA A 251 2.41 -4.93 22.75
C ALA A 251 0.98 -4.53 22.33
N LYS A 252 -0.04 -4.85 23.13
CA LYS A 252 -1.44 -4.70 22.71
C LYS A 252 -1.89 -3.23 22.58
N ASP A 253 -1.51 -2.40 23.53
CA ASP A 253 -1.88 -0.98 23.54
C ASP A 253 -1.02 -0.19 22.56
N GLU A 254 0.25 -0.58 22.40
CA GLU A 254 1.19 0.02 21.47
C GLU A 254 0.77 -0.17 20.01
N PHE A 255 0.31 -1.39 19.62
CA PHE A 255 -0.19 -1.64 18.26
C PHE A 255 -1.44 -0.84 17.91
N THR A 256 -2.33 -0.64 18.86
CA THR A 256 -3.52 0.19 18.65
C THR A 256 -3.14 1.65 18.51
N GLY A 257 -2.15 2.11 19.29
CA GLY A 257 -1.56 3.44 19.18
C GLY A 257 -0.93 3.68 17.80
N ILE A 258 -0.04 2.78 17.37
CA ILE A 258 0.61 2.85 16.05
C ILE A 258 -0.43 2.91 14.92
N LYS A 259 -1.41 2.04 14.93
CA LYS A 259 -2.45 2.03 13.88
C LYS A 259 -3.25 3.32 13.82
N ARG A 260 -3.47 3.97 14.95
CA ARG A 260 -4.21 5.22 15.01
C ARG A 260 -3.37 6.39 14.52
N VAL A 261 -2.14 6.54 15.02
CA VAL A 261 -1.23 7.61 14.62
C VAL A 261 -0.94 7.51 13.11
N THR A 262 -0.56 6.35 12.62
CA THR A 262 -0.27 6.17 11.19
C THR A 262 -1.49 6.36 10.30
N ARG A 263 -2.71 6.04 10.77
CA ARG A 263 -3.95 6.41 10.08
C ARG A 263 -4.09 7.92 9.94
N ASP A 264 -3.87 8.64 11.04
CA ASP A 264 -4.04 10.09 11.09
C ASP A 264 -3.00 10.78 10.20
N ASP A 265 -1.75 10.30 10.18
CA ASP A 265 -0.71 10.73 9.24
C ASP A 265 -1.13 10.58 7.78
N ILE A 266 -1.64 9.38 7.42
CA ILE A 266 -2.09 9.08 6.06
C ILE A 266 -3.24 10.01 5.65
N LEU A 267 -4.22 10.21 6.52
CA LEU A 267 -5.36 11.08 6.22
C LEU A 267 -4.95 12.54 6.11
N ALA A 268 -4.02 12.99 6.96
CA ALA A 268 -3.46 14.34 6.89
C ALA A 268 -2.73 14.58 5.57
N ALA A 269 -1.89 13.64 5.12
CA ALA A 269 -1.19 13.75 3.84
C ALA A 269 -2.13 13.70 2.64
N LEU A 270 -3.22 12.94 2.72
CA LEU A 270 -4.29 12.94 1.71
C LEU A 270 -5.22 14.15 1.83
N ARG A 271 -5.05 14.99 2.87
CA ARG A 271 -5.89 16.15 3.16
C ARG A 271 -7.38 15.81 3.29
N ILE A 272 -7.68 14.64 3.86
CA ILE A 272 -9.05 14.16 4.03
C ILE A 272 -9.44 14.23 5.51
N PRO A 273 -10.46 15.02 5.88
CA PRO A 273 -11.01 15.00 7.23
C PRO A 273 -11.50 13.58 7.59
N PRO A 274 -11.11 13.03 8.75
CA PRO A 274 -11.47 11.67 9.16
C PRO A 274 -12.97 11.39 9.13
N GLN A 275 -13.78 12.39 9.44
CA GLN A 275 -15.25 12.31 9.46
C GLN A 275 -15.84 11.94 8.09
N LEU A 276 -15.20 12.34 6.99
CA LEU A 276 -15.66 12.02 5.63
C LEU A 276 -15.44 10.55 5.25
N LEU A 277 -14.60 9.85 6.01
CA LEU A 277 -14.38 8.40 5.88
C LEU A 277 -15.12 7.59 6.97
N GLY A 278 -16.04 8.21 7.71
CA GLY A 278 -16.80 7.55 8.77
C GLY A 278 -15.98 7.26 10.04
N ILE A 279 -14.83 7.93 10.22
CA ILE A 279 -13.99 7.79 11.39
C ILE A 279 -14.42 8.84 12.41
N VAL A 280 -14.84 8.37 13.60
CA VAL A 280 -15.21 9.25 14.71
C VAL A 280 -13.94 9.72 15.42
N PRO A 281 -13.65 11.03 15.47
CA PRO A 281 -12.53 11.56 16.25
C PRO A 281 -12.77 11.34 17.75
N GLN A 282 -11.73 11.02 18.50
CA GLN A 282 -11.85 10.78 19.95
C GLN A 282 -12.22 12.05 20.74
N ASN A 283 -11.87 13.23 20.23
CA ASN A 283 -12.20 14.52 20.82
C ASN A 283 -13.22 15.24 19.92
N ALA A 284 -14.46 14.80 19.97
CA ALA A 284 -15.56 15.34 19.15
C ALA A 284 -15.94 16.80 19.45
N GLY A 285 -15.42 17.40 20.51
CA GLY A 285 -15.82 18.70 21.00
C GLY A 285 -15.46 19.93 20.16
N GLY A 286 -14.84 19.79 18.96
CA GLY A 286 -14.37 20.95 18.20
C GLY A 286 -14.41 20.85 16.68
N PHE A 287 -14.88 19.75 16.09
CA PHE A 287 -14.73 19.49 14.65
C PHE A 287 -15.92 19.92 13.76
N GLY A 288 -16.84 20.74 14.25
CA GLY A 288 -17.94 21.26 13.42
C GLY A 288 -18.86 20.15 12.86
N SER A 289 -19.73 20.53 11.94
CA SER A 289 -20.61 19.58 11.26
C SER A 289 -19.85 18.82 10.14
N ILE A 290 -20.25 17.59 9.87
CA ILE A 290 -19.73 16.81 8.72
C ILE A 290 -19.96 17.58 7.42
N ARG A 291 -21.05 18.34 7.32
CA ARG A 291 -21.38 19.17 6.17
C ARG A 291 -20.32 20.26 5.96
N ASP A 292 -19.93 20.96 7.03
CA ASP A 292 -18.93 22.03 6.96
C ASP A 292 -17.57 21.48 6.58
N ALA A 293 -17.16 20.35 7.18
CA ALA A 293 -15.94 19.66 6.82
C ALA A 293 -15.92 19.24 5.33
N ALA A 294 -17.04 18.76 4.81
CA ALA A 294 -17.15 18.38 3.40
C ALA A 294 -17.10 19.60 2.47
N THR A 295 -17.71 20.71 2.84
CA THR A 295 -17.71 21.95 2.05
C THR A 295 -16.30 22.55 2.00
N VAL A 296 -15.61 22.63 3.13
CA VAL A 296 -14.23 23.11 3.20
C VAL A 296 -13.30 22.20 2.40
N TRP A 297 -13.43 20.89 2.57
CA TRP A 297 -12.65 19.90 1.81
C TRP A 297 -12.89 20.04 0.31
N ALA A 298 -14.14 20.20 -0.12
CA ALA A 298 -14.47 20.36 -1.54
C ALA A 298 -13.81 21.62 -2.14
N SER A 299 -13.78 22.72 -1.38
CA SER A 299 -13.15 23.97 -1.82
C SER A 299 -11.63 23.87 -1.86
N MET A 300 -11.01 23.26 -0.83
CA MET A 300 -9.56 23.29 -0.65
C MET A 300 -8.83 22.11 -1.33
N GLU A 301 -9.51 21.00 -1.59
CA GLU A 301 -8.89 19.81 -2.15
C GLU A 301 -9.55 19.35 -3.45
N LEU A 302 -10.89 19.22 -3.48
CA LEU A 302 -11.55 18.72 -4.68
C LEU A 302 -11.48 19.73 -5.84
N ALA A 303 -11.73 21.01 -5.61
CA ALA A 303 -11.68 22.02 -6.66
C ALA A 303 -10.29 22.18 -7.31
N PRO A 304 -9.16 22.22 -6.55
CA PRO A 304 -7.83 22.16 -7.14
C PRO A 304 -7.57 20.89 -7.97
N LEU A 305 -8.02 19.72 -7.50
CA LEU A 305 -7.90 18.47 -8.28
C LEU A 305 -8.71 18.53 -9.57
N GLN A 306 -9.93 19.07 -9.55
CA GLN A 306 -10.76 19.29 -10.73
C GLN A 306 -10.06 20.20 -11.74
N SER A 307 -9.46 21.30 -11.26
CA SER A 307 -8.72 22.25 -12.11
C SER A 307 -7.52 21.57 -12.78
N ARG A 308 -6.78 20.72 -12.07
CA ARG A 308 -5.67 19.94 -12.67
C ARG A 308 -6.16 18.96 -13.73
N MET A 309 -7.27 18.24 -13.48
CA MET A 309 -7.86 17.36 -14.49
C MET A 309 -8.30 18.12 -15.74
N ALA A 310 -8.86 19.33 -15.56
CA ALA A 310 -9.32 20.17 -16.66
C ALA A 310 -8.19 20.74 -17.54
N MET A 311 -6.92 20.70 -17.10
CA MET A 311 -5.77 21.08 -17.94
C MET A 311 -5.68 20.28 -19.25
N VAL A 312 -6.26 19.08 -19.28
CA VAL A 312 -6.37 18.26 -20.50
C VAL A 312 -7.11 19.00 -21.62
N ASN A 313 -8.03 19.90 -21.30
CA ASN A 313 -8.81 20.69 -22.27
C ASN A 313 -7.92 21.60 -23.12
N GLU A 314 -6.82 22.13 -22.55
CA GLU A 314 -5.86 22.95 -23.29
C GLU A 314 -5.19 22.16 -24.41
N TRP A 315 -4.80 20.89 -24.13
CA TRP A 315 -4.24 20.02 -25.16
C TRP A 315 -5.23 19.63 -26.24
N LEU A 316 -6.52 19.51 -25.88
CA LEU A 316 -7.57 19.14 -26.81
C LEU A 316 -8.05 20.32 -27.65
N GLY A 317 -7.99 21.55 -27.11
CA GLY A 317 -8.63 22.73 -27.67
C GLY A 317 -10.17 22.69 -27.60
N GLU A 318 -10.72 21.81 -26.75
CA GLU A 318 -12.17 21.59 -26.52
C GLU A 318 -12.40 21.28 -25.04
N GLU A 319 -13.50 21.77 -24.46
CA GLU A 319 -13.90 21.49 -23.08
C GLU A 319 -14.49 20.09 -22.96
N VAL A 320 -13.66 19.09 -22.72
CA VAL A 320 -14.05 17.68 -22.55
C VAL A 320 -14.16 17.29 -21.08
N ILE A 321 -13.31 17.84 -20.23
CA ILE A 321 -13.32 17.58 -18.79
C ILE A 321 -13.92 18.80 -18.09
N THR A 322 -15.16 18.64 -17.67
CA THR A 322 -15.90 19.65 -16.91
C THR A 322 -16.53 19.02 -15.68
N PHE A 323 -16.82 19.82 -14.68
CA PHE A 323 -17.35 19.36 -13.41
C PHE A 323 -18.62 20.14 -13.01
N ALA A 324 -19.61 19.41 -12.52
CA ALA A 324 -20.74 20.01 -11.83
C ALA A 324 -20.32 20.51 -10.44
N PRO A 325 -20.98 21.52 -9.90
CA PRO A 325 -20.76 21.97 -8.54
C PRO A 325 -20.87 20.80 -7.54
N PHE A 326 -20.00 20.83 -6.52
CA PHE A 326 -20.09 19.87 -5.43
C PHE A 326 -21.28 20.20 -4.55
N ASP A 327 -22.29 19.33 -4.53
CA ASP A 327 -23.44 19.43 -3.66
C ASP A 327 -23.57 18.17 -2.81
N LEU A 328 -23.84 18.34 -1.51
CA LEU A 328 -24.08 17.25 -0.57
C LEU A 328 -25.47 16.65 -0.70
N VAL A 329 -26.42 17.44 -1.16
CA VAL A 329 -27.78 17.00 -1.44
C VAL A 329 -27.93 16.89 -2.96
N PRO A 330 -28.22 15.69 -3.50
CA PRO A 330 -28.54 15.59 -4.92
C PRO A 330 -29.72 16.53 -5.21
N VAL A 331 -29.54 17.47 -6.14
CA VAL A 331 -30.70 18.14 -6.73
C VAL A 331 -31.53 17.03 -7.38
N ALA A 332 -32.75 16.85 -6.93
CA ALA A 332 -33.69 15.91 -7.54
C ALA A 332 -33.78 16.21 -9.04
N PRO A 333 -33.78 15.19 -9.91
CA PRO A 333 -33.84 15.34 -11.35
C PRO A 333 -35.11 16.07 -11.81
#